data_80133039fbd9be215de35400b7f14d9c
#
_entry.id   80133039fbd9be215de35400b7f14d9c
#
_cell.length_a   1.000
_cell.length_b   1.000
_cell.length_c   1.000
_cell.angle_alpha   90.00
_cell.angle_beta   90.00
_cell.angle_gamma   90.00
#
_symmetry.space_group_name_H-M   'P 1'
#
loop_
_entity.id
_entity.type
_entity.pdbx_description
1 polymer ?
#
loop_
_entity_poly.entity_id
_entity_poly.type
_entity_poly.pdbx_seq_one_letter_code
_entity_poly.pdbx_strand_id
1 'polypeptide(L)'
;VRTARFIGSWIAGLIALALAVTLFTQWLGFALGAATGPASLFLWMAFGVNLLVWSSIGALRVVDSSARAVLQRGAAPARRRATAAPAPVGGRERSDDRVLVSAPAGGGGSATALVDEAGDGGTSERPAAPDGAAARESDADRMRLAVIIPAHNEEPVIDAAITSALRLFNRWDIYVVSDSSRDATADIAAETGINVLELLSNRGKAGSIEAVLQEFDLTENYDGVVILDADTELDAKYVEGAKRQLAEPGVAAVAGFVVAEWKPKERTVVGRLISAYRDRLYWMLQYLLRFGQTWRHTSTTFIVPGFASVYRSSVLKQLDINPKGLVIEDFNMTFEVHHRRLGRISMHPGTKARCQDPFTLGDYVKQVRRWTLGFWQTVRLHGVWPSLFWFALFFYIVEILLVAVLLIITAGLGIFTVLPEITGGAVLGLGWYSTGYAAVTAVLPLTVIGVGLFVPDYVLTCVMAAIRRRPSYLLYGLFFLPMRLIDSYLTLRTIPQAWTTKSDGQWKSPVRAAGKL
;
A
#
# COMPACT_ATOMS: atom_id res chain seq x y z
N VAL A 1 4.00 -18.46 31.18
CA VAL A 1 4.43 -17.53 30.10
C VAL A 1 3.37 -17.39 29.00
N ARG A 2 2.65 -18.46 28.58
CA ARG A 2 1.60 -18.38 27.54
C ARG A 2 0.36 -17.62 28.01
N THR A 3 -0.09 -17.84 29.25
CA THR A 3 -1.27 -17.18 29.84
C THR A 3 -1.02 -15.68 30.04
N ALA A 4 0.20 -15.29 30.45
CA ALA A 4 0.55 -13.88 30.65
C ALA A 4 0.61 -13.08 29.32
N ARG A 5 1.12 -13.69 28.24
CA ARG A 5 1.09 -13.06 26.88
C ARG A 5 -0.32 -12.96 26.31
N PHE A 6 -1.19 -13.89 26.65
CA PHE A 6 -2.60 -13.87 26.28
C PHE A 6 -3.33 -12.72 26.97
N ILE A 7 -3.25 -12.66 28.30
CA ILE A 7 -3.84 -11.57 29.08
C ILE A 7 -3.28 -10.23 28.64
N GLY A 8 -1.96 -10.13 28.40
CA GLY A 8 -1.32 -8.91 27.93
C GLY A 8 -1.83 -8.42 26.56
N SER A 9 -2.11 -9.32 25.61
CA SER A 9 -2.64 -8.91 24.29
C SER A 9 -4.11 -8.47 24.36
N TRP A 10 -4.92 -9.06 25.24
CA TRP A 10 -6.28 -8.60 25.50
C TRP A 10 -6.31 -7.25 26.20
N ILE A 11 -5.46 -7.06 27.22
CA ILE A 11 -5.31 -5.77 27.91
C ILE A 11 -4.86 -4.70 26.92
N ALA A 12 -3.84 -4.97 26.09
CA ALA A 12 -3.39 -4.03 25.06
C ALA A 12 -4.48 -3.72 24.03
N GLY A 13 -5.27 -4.71 23.61
CA GLY A 13 -6.41 -4.53 22.71
C GLY A 13 -7.53 -3.68 23.34
N LEU A 14 -7.86 -3.94 24.59
CA LEU A 14 -8.86 -3.16 25.33
C LEU A 14 -8.38 -1.73 25.60
N ILE A 15 -7.11 -1.54 25.95
CA ILE A 15 -6.50 -0.20 26.10
C ILE A 15 -6.53 0.55 24.76
N ALA A 16 -6.17 -0.10 23.65
CA ALA A 16 -6.22 0.50 22.31
C ALA A 16 -7.65 0.88 21.91
N LEU A 17 -8.62 0.01 22.19
CA LEU A 17 -10.04 0.27 21.95
C LEU A 17 -10.56 1.43 22.84
N ALA A 18 -10.25 1.40 24.15
CA ALA A 18 -10.63 2.46 25.07
C ALA A 18 -10.00 3.80 24.65
N LEU A 19 -8.73 3.80 24.26
CA LEU A 19 -8.04 4.98 23.77
C LEU A 19 -8.67 5.50 22.46
N ALA A 20 -8.97 4.61 21.51
CA ALA A 20 -9.63 4.98 20.24
C ALA A 20 -11.03 5.55 20.49
N VAL A 21 -11.83 4.93 21.36
CA VAL A 21 -13.16 5.44 21.75
C VAL A 21 -13.05 6.78 22.49
N THR A 22 -12.10 6.90 23.40
CA THR A 22 -11.88 8.15 24.15
C THR A 22 -11.43 9.28 23.22
N LEU A 23 -10.48 9.02 22.32
CA LEU A 23 -10.03 10.00 21.33
C LEU A 23 -11.17 10.38 20.38
N PHE A 24 -11.98 9.42 19.94
CA PHE A 24 -13.13 9.66 19.08
C PHE A 24 -14.21 10.47 19.79
N THR A 25 -14.57 10.13 21.03
CA THR A 25 -15.59 10.87 21.80
C THR A 25 -15.11 12.27 22.20
N GLN A 26 -13.85 12.41 22.57
CA GLN A 26 -13.22 13.72 22.83
C GLN A 26 -13.23 14.58 21.57
N TRP A 27 -12.82 14.00 20.43
CA TRP A 27 -12.83 14.68 19.16
C TRP A 27 -14.25 15.00 18.68
N LEU A 28 -15.20 14.08 18.82
CA LEU A 28 -16.61 14.31 18.47
C LEU A 28 -17.22 15.40 19.36
N GLY A 29 -16.97 15.35 20.66
CA GLY A 29 -17.38 16.37 21.61
C GLY A 29 -16.75 17.73 21.28
N PHE A 30 -15.49 17.73 20.91
CA PHE A 30 -14.76 18.89 20.45
C PHE A 30 -15.29 19.40 19.10
N ALA A 31 -15.52 18.54 18.13
CA ALA A 31 -16.08 18.90 16.82
C ALA A 31 -17.52 19.43 16.92
N LEU A 32 -18.35 18.85 17.79
CA LEU A 32 -19.74 19.29 18.04
C LEU A 32 -19.78 20.55 18.91
N GLY A 33 -18.91 20.63 19.94
CA GLY A 33 -18.81 21.83 20.80
C GLY A 33 -18.14 23.00 20.11
N ALA A 34 -17.39 22.76 19.13
CA ALA A 34 -16.59 23.69 18.34
C ALA A 34 -17.26 24.16 17.05
N ALA A 35 -18.51 23.80 16.81
CA ALA A 35 -19.34 24.55 15.88
C ALA A 35 -19.34 26.06 16.21
N THR A 36 -18.67 26.45 17.30
CA THR A 36 -18.58 27.81 17.82
C THR A 36 -17.16 28.40 17.93
N GLY A 37 -16.08 27.68 17.53
CA GLY A 37 -14.72 28.22 17.70
C GLY A 37 -13.70 27.82 16.61
N PRO A 38 -12.77 28.74 16.27
CA PRO A 38 -11.77 28.49 15.19
C PRO A 38 -10.76 27.39 15.49
N ALA A 39 -10.50 27.07 16.76
CA ALA A 39 -9.50 26.07 17.15
C ALA A 39 -9.84 24.65 16.66
N SER A 40 -11.11 24.30 16.61
CA SER A 40 -11.59 23.00 16.15
C SER A 40 -11.49 22.82 14.65
N LEU A 41 -11.72 23.87 13.89
CA LEU A 41 -11.53 23.86 12.45
C LEU A 41 -10.09 23.48 12.11
N PHE A 42 -9.11 24.05 12.81
CA PHE A 42 -7.70 23.73 12.58
C PHE A 42 -7.33 22.29 12.95
N LEU A 43 -7.87 21.76 14.06
CA LEU A 43 -7.66 20.38 14.44
C LEU A 43 -8.32 19.43 13.44
N TRP A 44 -9.54 19.76 12.96
CA TRP A 44 -10.18 18.98 11.91
C TRP A 44 -9.40 19.04 10.60
N MET A 45 -8.86 20.20 10.22
CA MET A 45 -7.98 20.32 9.03
C MET A 45 -6.69 19.51 9.14
N ALA A 46 -6.18 19.29 10.35
CA ALA A 46 -4.96 18.50 10.57
C ALA A 46 -5.21 17.00 10.61
N PHE A 47 -6.26 16.54 11.29
CA PHE A 47 -6.51 15.13 11.55
C PHE A 47 -7.63 14.52 10.70
N GLY A 48 -8.66 15.30 10.34
CA GLY A 48 -9.82 14.83 9.59
C GLY A 48 -10.71 13.81 10.31
N VAL A 49 -11.92 13.61 9.81
CA VAL A 49 -12.85 12.58 10.29
C VAL A 49 -12.47 11.20 9.80
N ASN A 50 -12.08 11.12 8.52
CA ASN A 50 -11.72 9.83 7.91
C ASN A 50 -10.58 9.14 8.65
N LEU A 51 -9.55 9.90 9.04
CA LEU A 51 -8.41 9.36 9.77
C LEU A 51 -8.83 8.74 11.11
N LEU A 52 -9.75 9.39 11.84
CA LEU A 52 -10.26 8.93 13.12
C LEU A 52 -11.18 7.71 12.98
N VAL A 53 -12.10 7.72 12.03
CA VAL A 53 -12.99 6.59 11.75
C VAL A 53 -12.19 5.36 11.38
N TRP A 54 -11.29 5.49 10.41
CA TRP A 54 -10.53 4.34 9.90
C TRP A 54 -9.46 3.86 10.87
N SER A 55 -8.86 4.73 11.69
CA SER A 55 -7.95 4.29 12.76
C SER A 55 -8.70 3.53 13.86
N SER A 56 -9.93 3.92 14.19
CA SER A 56 -10.80 3.19 15.12
C SER A 56 -11.16 1.81 14.57
N ILE A 57 -11.53 1.71 13.29
CA ILE A 57 -11.76 0.43 12.61
C ILE A 57 -10.46 -0.40 12.55
N GLY A 58 -9.31 0.24 12.35
CA GLY A 58 -8.00 -0.40 12.43
C GLY A 58 -7.72 -0.99 13.82
N ALA A 59 -8.08 -0.30 14.89
CA ALA A 59 -7.96 -0.82 16.24
C ALA A 59 -8.87 -2.05 16.47
N LEU A 60 -10.11 -2.01 15.98
CA LEU A 60 -11.02 -3.18 15.98
C LEU A 60 -10.43 -4.36 15.19
N ARG A 61 -9.79 -4.10 14.05
CA ARG A 61 -9.06 -5.13 13.28
C ARG A 61 -7.96 -5.79 14.09
N VAL A 62 -7.20 -5.02 14.87
CA VAL A 62 -6.16 -5.58 15.76
C VAL A 62 -6.78 -6.48 16.82
N VAL A 63 -7.88 -6.06 17.43
CA VAL A 63 -8.62 -6.87 18.42
C VAL A 63 -9.13 -8.19 17.80
N ASP A 64 -9.80 -8.10 16.63
CA ASP A 64 -10.31 -9.28 15.90
C ASP A 64 -9.18 -10.25 15.53
N SER A 65 -8.05 -9.74 15.02
CA SER A 65 -6.90 -10.59 14.66
C SER A 65 -6.26 -11.25 15.88
N SER A 66 -6.16 -10.53 17.00
CA SER A 66 -5.63 -11.05 18.26
C SER A 66 -6.55 -12.14 18.86
N ALA A 67 -7.86 -11.89 18.85
CA ALA A 67 -8.85 -12.85 19.32
C ALA A 67 -8.79 -14.16 18.52
N ARG A 68 -8.74 -14.06 17.18
CA ARG A 68 -8.61 -15.24 16.32
C ARG A 68 -7.31 -16.01 16.55
N ALA A 69 -6.19 -15.32 16.68
CA ALA A 69 -4.89 -15.95 16.96
C ALA A 69 -4.89 -16.72 18.28
N VAL A 70 -5.65 -16.25 19.24
CA VAL A 70 -5.84 -16.90 20.54
C VAL A 70 -6.72 -18.14 20.44
N LEU A 71 -7.89 -18.01 19.79
CA LEU A 71 -8.82 -19.13 19.60
C LEU A 71 -8.15 -20.28 18.84
N GLN A 72 -7.35 -19.96 17.81
CA GLN A 72 -6.60 -20.95 17.04
C GLN A 72 -5.51 -21.65 17.87
N ARG A 73 -4.86 -20.94 18.81
CA ARG A 73 -3.86 -21.53 19.71
C ARG A 73 -4.47 -22.39 20.80
N GLY A 74 -5.71 -22.11 21.22
CA GLY A 74 -6.45 -22.88 22.20
C GLY A 74 -6.91 -24.23 21.65
N ALA A 75 -7.15 -24.34 20.36
CA ALA A 75 -7.58 -25.56 19.67
C ALA A 75 -6.43 -26.56 19.38
N ALA A 76 -5.17 -26.14 19.44
CA ALA A 76 -4.01 -26.92 19.05
C ALA A 76 -3.44 -27.94 20.11
N PRO A 77 -3.75 -27.95 21.43
CA PRO A 77 -3.04 -28.79 22.37
C PRO A 77 -3.57 -30.23 22.55
N ALA A 78 -4.76 -30.56 22.07
CA ALA A 78 -5.34 -31.90 22.37
C ALA A 78 -4.74 -33.02 21.50
N ARG A 79 -4.19 -32.74 20.32
CA ARG A 79 -3.70 -33.76 19.37
C ARG A 79 -2.26 -34.23 19.60
N ARG A 80 -1.39 -33.46 20.25
CA ARG A 80 0.01 -33.87 20.48
C ARG A 80 0.21 -34.86 21.62
N ARG A 81 -0.80 -35.06 22.47
CA ARG A 81 -0.74 -36.08 23.57
C ARG A 81 -1.23 -37.46 23.18
N ALA A 82 -1.94 -37.62 22.08
CA ALA A 82 -2.54 -38.89 21.67
C ALA A 82 -1.65 -39.77 20.77
N THR A 83 -0.48 -39.30 20.34
CA THR A 83 0.41 -40.06 19.43
C THR A 83 1.77 -40.42 20.03
N ALA A 84 1.93 -40.29 21.34
CA ALA A 84 3.09 -40.87 22.04
C ALA A 84 2.68 -42.20 22.68
N ALA A 85 2.44 -43.24 21.86
CA ALA A 85 2.50 -44.61 22.30
C ALA A 85 3.97 -45.04 22.39
N PRO A 86 4.39 -45.77 23.44
CA PRO A 86 5.78 -46.17 23.58
C PRO A 86 6.15 -47.19 22.51
N ALA A 87 7.30 -46.99 21.90
CA ALA A 87 7.90 -47.95 20.98
C ALA A 87 8.23 -49.26 21.71
N PRO A 88 7.99 -50.45 21.12
CA PRO A 88 8.42 -51.72 21.69
C PRO A 88 9.94 -51.85 21.61
N VAL A 89 10.51 -52.19 22.75
CA VAL A 89 11.91 -52.61 22.91
C VAL A 89 12.02 -54.05 22.46
N GLY A 90 12.95 -54.37 21.61
CA GLY A 90 13.38 -55.76 21.47
C GLY A 90 13.87 -56.17 20.10
N GLY A 91 15.12 -56.64 20.04
CA GLY A 91 15.59 -57.58 19.07
C GLY A 91 16.75 -57.11 18.16
N ARG A 92 17.97 -57.39 18.62
CA ARG A 92 19.19 -57.53 17.76
C ARG A 92 18.99 -58.68 16.77
N GLU A 93 19.45 -58.51 15.52
CA GLU A 93 20.49 -59.37 14.92
C GLU A 93 20.87 -58.92 13.50
N ARG A 94 22.10 -58.86 13.31
CA ARG A 94 23.16 -59.00 12.33
C ARG A 94 22.80 -59.46 10.92
N SER A 95 23.52 -58.85 10.03
CA SER A 95 24.46 -59.34 9.02
C SER A 95 24.08 -59.10 7.58
N ASP A 96 24.99 -58.42 6.97
CA ASP A 96 25.83 -58.68 5.79
C ASP A 96 25.23 -58.63 4.38
N ASP A 97 25.91 -57.83 3.66
CA ASP A 97 26.53 -58.02 2.35
C ASP A 97 25.79 -57.82 1.01
N ARG A 98 26.40 -56.93 0.28
CA ARG A 98 26.69 -56.91 -1.18
C ARG A 98 25.68 -56.34 -2.18
N VAL A 99 26.10 -55.25 -2.77
CA VAL A 99 26.79 -55.02 -4.04
C VAL A 99 25.92 -54.96 -5.30
N LEU A 100 25.91 -53.78 -5.86
CA LEU A 100 26.07 -53.38 -7.28
C LEU A 100 25.14 -53.90 -8.40
N VAL A 101 24.73 -52.96 -9.22
CA VAL A 101 24.88 -52.82 -10.68
C VAL A 101 23.61 -52.73 -11.54
N SER A 102 23.50 -51.56 -12.19
CA SER A 102 23.11 -51.24 -13.58
C SER A 102 21.69 -51.51 -14.09
N ALA A 103 21.15 -50.43 -14.69
CA ALA A 103 20.15 -50.41 -15.75
C ALA A 103 20.60 -51.20 -17.00
N PRO A 104 19.80 -51.47 -18.09
CA PRO A 104 18.86 -50.53 -18.70
C PRO A 104 17.59 -51.12 -19.38
N ALA A 105 16.74 -50.19 -19.80
CA ALA A 105 15.93 -50.14 -21.04
C ALA A 105 14.93 -51.24 -21.45
N GLY A 106 13.74 -50.82 -21.78
CA GLY A 106 13.02 -51.27 -22.96
C GLY A 106 11.66 -51.92 -22.81
N GLY A 107 10.67 -51.32 -23.43
CA GLY A 107 9.66 -52.10 -24.14
C GLY A 107 8.25 -52.16 -23.56
N GLY A 108 7.35 -51.60 -24.32
CA GLY A 108 5.92 -51.45 -24.17
C GLY A 108 5.11 -52.74 -24.02
N GLY A 109 3.83 -52.55 -23.74
CA GLY A 109 2.82 -53.59 -23.77
C GLY A 109 1.54 -53.19 -23.10
N SER A 110 0.57 -52.87 -23.91
CA SER A 110 -0.87 -52.72 -23.57
C SER A 110 -1.47 -54.06 -23.15
N ALA A 111 -2.36 -54.11 -22.16
CA ALA A 111 -3.53 -54.99 -22.11
C ALA A 111 -4.45 -54.73 -20.92
N THR A 112 -5.60 -54.32 -21.24
CA THR A 112 -6.99 -54.60 -20.80
C THR A 112 -7.27 -55.49 -19.56
N ALA A 113 -8.10 -54.88 -18.70
CA ALA A 113 -9.27 -55.39 -17.95
C ALA A 113 -9.24 -56.76 -17.26
N LEU A 114 -9.68 -56.77 -16.02
CA LEU A 114 -10.87 -57.52 -15.56
C LEU A 114 -11.31 -57.03 -14.17
N VAL A 115 -12.61 -56.93 -14.03
CA VAL A 115 -13.35 -56.60 -12.81
C VAL A 115 -13.43 -57.85 -11.96
N ASP A 116 -13.30 -57.75 -10.63
CA ASP A 116 -14.01 -58.60 -9.69
C ASP A 116 -14.37 -57.84 -8.41
N GLU A 117 -15.67 -57.90 -8.10
CA GLU A 117 -16.29 -57.47 -6.86
C GLU A 117 -16.04 -58.46 -5.75
N ALA A 118 -15.69 -58.02 -4.56
CA ALA A 118 -16.15 -58.59 -3.30
C ALA A 118 -15.91 -57.61 -2.16
N GLY A 119 -16.97 -57.24 -1.48
CA GLY A 119 -17.00 -56.29 -0.40
C GLY A 119 -16.30 -56.77 0.88
N ASP A 120 -15.83 -55.80 1.63
CA ASP A 120 -15.83 -55.85 3.08
C ASP A 120 -15.95 -54.44 3.65
N GLY A 121 -16.89 -54.29 4.61
CA GLY A 121 -17.23 -53.03 5.24
C GLY A 121 -16.18 -52.61 6.26
N GLY A 122 -15.21 -51.84 5.78
CA GLY A 122 -14.30 -51.08 6.63
C GLY A 122 -14.73 -49.60 6.62
N THR A 123 -15.27 -49.13 7.74
CA THR A 123 -15.46 -47.68 7.97
C THR A 123 -14.12 -46.97 7.90
N SER A 124 -13.77 -46.53 6.68
CA SER A 124 -12.67 -45.63 6.45
C SER A 124 -13.01 -44.30 7.12
N GLU A 125 -12.50 -44.06 8.32
CA GLU A 125 -12.42 -42.70 8.86
C GLU A 125 -11.68 -41.81 7.88
N ARG A 126 -12.43 -40.95 7.20
CA ARG A 126 -11.85 -39.84 6.45
C ARG A 126 -10.92 -39.07 7.39
N PRO A 127 -9.65 -38.89 7.04
CA PRO A 127 -8.77 -38.05 7.83
C PRO A 127 -9.44 -36.69 7.97
N ALA A 128 -9.63 -36.24 9.23
CA ALA A 128 -10.19 -34.93 9.51
C ALA A 128 -9.41 -33.86 8.76
N ALA A 129 -10.13 -33.01 8.05
CA ALA A 129 -9.53 -31.88 7.30
C ALA A 129 -8.56 -31.11 8.23
N PRO A 130 -7.38 -30.74 7.75
CA PRO A 130 -6.41 -29.99 8.55
C PRO A 130 -7.06 -28.69 9.05
N ASP A 131 -6.74 -28.29 10.29
CA ASP A 131 -7.20 -27.03 10.87
C ASP A 131 -7.00 -25.90 9.86
N GLY A 132 -8.03 -25.09 9.65
CA GLY A 132 -8.06 -24.08 8.57
C GLY A 132 -6.88 -23.09 8.57
N ALA A 133 -6.10 -23.00 9.65
CA ALA A 133 -4.86 -22.23 9.71
C ALA A 133 -3.67 -23.00 9.11
N ALA A 134 -3.53 -24.29 9.44
CA ALA A 134 -2.48 -25.16 8.88
C ALA A 134 -2.71 -25.41 7.39
N ALA A 135 -3.98 -25.54 6.96
CA ALA A 135 -4.34 -25.65 5.54
C ALA A 135 -3.94 -24.38 4.76
N ARG A 136 -4.17 -23.19 5.31
CA ARG A 136 -3.80 -21.92 4.67
C ARG A 136 -2.29 -21.70 4.62
N GLU A 137 -1.55 -22.13 5.62
CA GLU A 137 -0.08 -22.07 5.62
C GLU A 137 0.48 -22.99 4.54
N SER A 138 -0.05 -24.22 4.42
CA SER A 138 0.30 -25.12 3.33
C SER A 138 -0.10 -24.61 1.93
N ASP A 139 -1.23 -23.92 1.80
CA ASP A 139 -1.68 -23.32 0.55
C ASP A 139 -0.81 -22.11 0.19
N ALA A 140 -0.43 -21.28 1.17
CA ALA A 140 0.49 -20.17 0.96
C ALA A 140 1.87 -20.65 0.46
N ASP A 141 2.41 -21.72 1.03
CA ASP A 141 3.71 -22.27 0.64
C ASP A 141 3.71 -22.79 -0.81
N ARG A 142 2.60 -23.38 -1.24
CA ARG A 142 2.44 -23.93 -2.60
C ARG A 142 2.24 -22.86 -3.67
N MET A 143 1.79 -21.66 -3.29
CA MET A 143 1.53 -20.60 -4.26
C MET A 143 2.78 -20.20 -5.03
N ARG A 144 2.66 -20.10 -6.34
CA ARG A 144 3.68 -19.55 -7.23
C ARG A 144 3.32 -18.10 -7.58
N LEU A 145 4.26 -17.19 -7.39
CA LEU A 145 4.13 -15.78 -7.75
C LEU A 145 5.17 -15.42 -8.81
N ALA A 146 4.73 -14.73 -9.87
CA ALA A 146 5.62 -14.02 -10.79
C ALA A 146 5.84 -12.58 -10.32
N VAL A 147 6.98 -11.98 -10.72
CA VAL A 147 7.26 -10.56 -10.54
C VAL A 147 7.42 -9.90 -11.89
N ILE A 148 6.67 -8.85 -12.14
CA ILE A 148 6.81 -7.97 -13.31
C ILE A 148 7.45 -6.67 -12.86
N ILE A 149 8.54 -6.27 -13.52
CA ILE A 149 9.22 -4.98 -13.33
C ILE A 149 9.14 -4.19 -14.63
N PRO A 150 8.11 -3.36 -14.81
CA PRO A 150 8.04 -2.47 -15.96
C PRO A 150 9.07 -1.33 -15.80
N ALA A 151 9.82 -1.03 -16.85
CA ALA A 151 10.89 -0.06 -16.85
C ALA A 151 10.93 0.76 -18.15
N HIS A 152 11.23 2.06 -18.05
CA HIS A 152 11.48 2.94 -19.18
C HIS A 152 12.55 3.96 -18.80
N ASN A 153 13.77 3.79 -19.31
CA ASN A 153 14.94 4.62 -18.97
C ASN A 153 15.19 4.66 -17.44
N GLU A 154 15.33 3.49 -16.82
CA GLU A 154 15.53 3.31 -15.37
C GLU A 154 16.91 2.72 -15.04
N GLU A 155 17.91 2.85 -15.95
CA GLU A 155 19.30 2.40 -15.76
C GLU A 155 19.86 2.71 -14.35
N PRO A 156 19.63 3.91 -13.75
CA PRO A 156 20.25 4.22 -12.47
C PRO A 156 19.70 3.46 -11.26
N VAL A 157 18.55 2.80 -11.39
CA VAL A 157 17.82 2.22 -10.25
C VAL A 157 17.40 0.76 -10.43
N ILE A 158 17.31 0.27 -11.66
CA ILE A 158 16.75 -1.04 -11.98
C ILE A 158 17.51 -2.19 -11.33
N ASP A 159 18.83 -2.10 -11.24
CA ASP A 159 19.67 -3.13 -10.61
C ASP A 159 19.28 -3.41 -9.15
N ALA A 160 18.99 -2.37 -8.38
CA ALA A 160 18.56 -2.50 -6.98
C ALA A 160 17.22 -3.23 -6.86
N ALA A 161 16.25 -2.92 -7.74
CA ALA A 161 14.96 -3.58 -7.81
C ALA A 161 15.10 -5.07 -8.17
N ILE A 162 15.85 -5.39 -9.22
CA ILE A 162 16.14 -6.76 -9.65
C ILE A 162 16.87 -7.54 -8.55
N THR A 163 17.92 -6.97 -7.96
CA THR A 163 18.67 -7.59 -6.87
C THR A 163 17.77 -7.89 -5.67
N SER A 164 16.84 -6.98 -5.33
CA SER A 164 15.89 -7.21 -4.26
C SER A 164 14.90 -8.35 -4.56
N ALA A 165 14.48 -8.46 -5.82
CA ALA A 165 13.59 -9.53 -6.28
C ALA A 165 14.32 -10.89 -6.32
N LEU A 166 15.56 -10.97 -6.79
CA LEU A 166 16.38 -12.19 -6.84
C LEU A 166 16.66 -12.80 -5.46
N ARG A 167 16.58 -12.02 -4.39
CA ARG A 167 16.68 -12.55 -3.00
C ARG A 167 15.44 -13.32 -2.58
N LEU A 168 14.30 -13.15 -3.24
CA LEU A 168 12.99 -13.63 -2.81
C LEU A 168 12.32 -14.56 -3.83
N PHE A 169 12.71 -14.49 -5.09
CA PHE A 169 12.14 -15.23 -6.21
C PHE A 169 13.24 -15.94 -6.99
N ASN A 170 12.87 -17.04 -7.66
CA ASN A 170 13.75 -17.64 -8.64
C ASN A 170 13.87 -16.71 -9.85
N ARG A 171 15.05 -16.72 -10.50
CA ARG A 171 15.26 -15.89 -11.70
C ARG A 171 14.21 -16.10 -12.80
N TRP A 172 13.70 -17.31 -12.92
CA TRP A 172 12.69 -17.69 -13.90
C TRP A 172 11.28 -17.14 -13.60
N ASP A 173 11.04 -16.66 -12.38
CA ASP A 173 9.78 -16.07 -11.95
C ASP A 173 9.85 -14.53 -11.96
N ILE A 174 10.96 -13.94 -12.47
CA ILE A 174 11.17 -12.48 -12.57
C ILE A 174 11.16 -12.07 -14.04
N TYR A 175 10.37 -11.07 -14.37
CA TYR A 175 10.14 -10.55 -15.71
C TYR A 175 10.34 -9.04 -15.73
N VAL A 176 11.36 -8.56 -16.45
CA VAL A 176 11.54 -7.14 -16.73
C VAL A 176 10.95 -6.84 -18.09
N VAL A 177 10.16 -5.78 -18.20
CA VAL A 177 9.71 -5.28 -19.49
C VAL A 177 10.27 -3.87 -19.72
N SER A 178 11.15 -3.75 -20.70
CA SER A 178 11.75 -2.50 -21.14
C SER A 178 10.86 -1.83 -22.18
N ASP A 179 10.19 -0.74 -21.80
CA ASP A 179 9.23 -0.01 -22.64
C ASP A 179 9.95 0.97 -23.58
N SER A 180 10.63 0.42 -24.60
CA SER A 180 11.47 1.19 -25.55
C SER A 180 12.52 2.09 -24.86
N SER A 181 13.23 1.57 -23.85
CA SER A 181 14.33 2.28 -23.21
C SER A 181 15.47 2.57 -24.21
N ARG A 182 16.19 3.68 -23.98
CA ARG A 182 17.32 4.11 -24.81
C ARG A 182 18.64 4.10 -24.04
N ASP A 183 18.60 3.74 -22.78
CA ASP A 183 19.71 3.59 -21.86
C ASP A 183 20.02 2.11 -21.62
N ALA A 184 20.92 1.79 -20.72
CA ALA A 184 21.33 0.41 -20.41
C ALA A 184 20.29 -0.38 -19.58
N THR A 185 19.03 0.08 -19.46
CA THR A 185 18.00 -0.60 -18.65
C THR A 185 17.81 -2.07 -19.02
N ALA A 186 17.69 -2.37 -20.32
CA ALA A 186 17.47 -3.74 -20.80
C ALA A 186 18.72 -4.60 -20.64
N ASP A 187 19.90 -4.04 -20.93
CA ASP A 187 21.18 -4.74 -20.83
C ASP A 187 21.46 -5.18 -19.38
N ILE A 188 21.28 -4.25 -18.42
CA ILE A 188 21.43 -4.54 -16.98
C ILE A 188 20.50 -5.69 -16.56
N ALA A 189 19.24 -5.68 -17.03
CA ALA A 189 18.31 -6.75 -16.71
C ALA A 189 18.74 -8.09 -17.32
N ALA A 190 19.19 -8.10 -18.60
CA ALA A 190 19.61 -9.30 -19.30
C ALA A 190 20.86 -9.93 -18.67
N GLU A 191 21.82 -9.14 -18.20
CA GLU A 191 23.03 -9.61 -17.52
C GLU A 191 22.73 -10.43 -16.25
N THR A 192 21.59 -10.22 -15.60
CA THR A 192 21.19 -10.98 -14.40
C THR A 192 20.63 -12.37 -14.71
N GLY A 193 20.36 -12.68 -15.99
CA GLY A 193 19.80 -13.95 -16.46
C GLY A 193 18.34 -14.19 -16.08
N ILE A 194 17.56 -13.13 -15.87
CA ILE A 194 16.11 -13.15 -15.70
C ILE A 194 15.40 -13.04 -17.06
N ASN A 195 14.06 -13.11 -17.07
CA ASN A 195 13.31 -12.90 -18.31
C ASN A 195 13.23 -11.42 -18.64
N VAL A 196 13.55 -11.04 -19.87
CA VAL A 196 13.50 -9.66 -20.37
C VAL A 196 12.65 -9.61 -21.64
N LEU A 197 11.70 -8.67 -21.66
CA LEU A 197 10.90 -8.33 -22.84
C LEU A 197 11.21 -6.89 -23.24
N GLU A 198 11.73 -6.69 -24.43
CA GLU A 198 11.97 -5.36 -24.99
C GLU A 198 10.85 -4.98 -25.95
N LEU A 199 10.19 -3.85 -25.68
CA LEU A 199 9.16 -3.30 -26.55
C LEU A 199 9.74 -2.27 -27.53
N LEU A 200 9.41 -2.40 -28.81
CA LEU A 200 9.89 -1.51 -29.86
C LEU A 200 9.29 -0.10 -29.78
N SER A 201 8.15 0.05 -29.12
CA SER A 201 7.45 1.34 -28.98
C SER A 201 7.01 1.54 -27.55
N ASN A 202 7.01 2.81 -27.09
CA ASN A 202 6.55 3.18 -25.76
C ASN A 202 5.02 2.96 -25.65
N ARG A 203 4.62 1.94 -24.87
CA ARG A 203 3.22 1.59 -24.59
C ARG A 203 2.75 2.08 -23.23
N GLY A 204 3.63 2.74 -22.49
CA GLY A 204 3.38 3.14 -21.10
C GLY A 204 3.42 1.96 -20.13
N LYS A 205 3.42 2.25 -18.82
CA LYS A 205 3.51 1.23 -17.78
C LYS A 205 2.40 0.16 -17.90
N ALA A 206 1.16 0.61 -18.07
CA ALA A 206 0.02 -0.29 -18.21
C ALA A 206 0.15 -1.22 -19.43
N GLY A 207 0.49 -0.66 -20.60
CA GLY A 207 0.69 -1.44 -21.82
C GLY A 207 1.89 -2.40 -21.75
N SER A 208 2.93 -2.04 -20.99
CA SER A 208 4.08 -2.91 -20.72
C SER A 208 3.69 -4.10 -19.84
N ILE A 209 2.87 -3.87 -18.81
CA ILE A 209 2.33 -4.94 -17.96
C ILE A 209 1.47 -5.89 -18.80
N GLU A 210 0.57 -5.36 -19.64
CA GLU A 210 -0.26 -6.20 -20.54
C GLU A 210 0.60 -7.05 -21.48
N ALA A 211 1.62 -6.43 -22.09
CA ALA A 211 2.49 -7.14 -23.04
C ALA A 211 3.19 -8.33 -22.39
N VAL A 212 3.78 -8.16 -21.21
CA VAL A 212 4.50 -9.26 -20.54
C VAL A 212 3.56 -10.33 -19.99
N LEU A 213 2.36 -9.94 -19.52
CA LEU A 213 1.33 -10.90 -19.10
C LEU A 213 0.92 -11.83 -20.23
N GLN A 214 0.77 -11.28 -21.44
CA GLN A 214 0.37 -12.02 -22.64
C GLN A 214 1.52 -12.83 -23.23
N GLU A 215 2.73 -12.26 -23.34
CA GLU A 215 3.90 -12.94 -23.95
C GLU A 215 4.29 -14.21 -23.21
N PHE A 216 4.22 -14.20 -21.88
CA PHE A 216 4.63 -15.31 -21.03
C PHE A 216 3.48 -16.07 -20.38
N ASP A 217 2.25 -15.82 -20.75
CA ASP A 217 1.05 -16.45 -20.17
C ASP A 217 1.05 -16.44 -18.63
N LEU A 218 1.48 -15.32 -18.01
CA LEU A 218 1.75 -15.28 -16.57
C LEU A 218 0.52 -15.56 -15.72
N THR A 219 -0.65 -15.19 -16.20
CA THR A 219 -1.90 -15.42 -15.46
C THR A 219 -2.36 -16.88 -15.51
N GLU A 220 -1.84 -17.70 -16.45
CA GLU A 220 -2.08 -19.14 -16.53
C GLU A 220 -1.08 -19.93 -15.69
N ASN A 221 0.18 -19.46 -15.66
CA ASN A 221 1.30 -20.19 -15.09
C ASN A 221 1.55 -19.91 -13.61
N TYR A 222 0.94 -18.85 -13.05
CA TYR A 222 1.15 -18.41 -11.67
C TYR A 222 -0.17 -18.16 -10.94
N ASP A 223 -0.19 -18.36 -9.62
CA ASP A 223 -1.35 -18.09 -8.76
C ASP A 223 -1.58 -16.59 -8.54
N GLY A 224 -0.51 -15.81 -8.67
CA GLY A 224 -0.55 -14.36 -8.55
C GLY A 224 0.66 -13.68 -9.16
N VAL A 225 0.48 -12.40 -9.49
CA VAL A 225 1.50 -11.57 -10.12
C VAL A 225 1.78 -10.36 -9.24
N VAL A 226 3.07 -10.15 -8.94
CA VAL A 226 3.59 -8.95 -8.29
C VAL A 226 3.92 -7.92 -9.35
N ILE A 227 3.39 -6.72 -9.23
CA ILE A 227 3.78 -5.57 -10.03
C ILE A 227 4.73 -4.74 -9.16
N LEU A 228 5.99 -4.62 -9.59
CA LEU A 228 7.07 -3.96 -8.87
C LEU A 228 7.64 -2.81 -9.70
N ASP A 229 7.60 -1.57 -9.19
CA ASP A 229 8.24 -0.45 -9.88
C ASP A 229 9.77 -0.61 -9.90
N ALA A 230 10.40 -0.17 -10.98
CA ALA A 230 11.85 -0.30 -11.21
C ALA A 230 12.72 0.47 -10.18
N ASP A 231 12.12 1.39 -9.41
CA ASP A 231 12.77 2.16 -8.33
C ASP A 231 12.43 1.64 -6.92
N THR A 232 11.89 0.42 -6.83
CA THR A 232 11.36 -0.14 -5.59
C THR A 232 12.09 -1.41 -5.18
N GLU A 233 12.51 -1.47 -3.92
CA GLU A 233 13.16 -2.62 -3.31
C GLU A 233 12.20 -3.38 -2.38
N LEU A 234 12.09 -4.69 -2.55
CA LEU A 234 11.30 -5.56 -1.68
C LEU A 234 12.00 -5.84 -0.35
N ASP A 235 11.26 -5.81 0.75
CA ASP A 235 11.75 -6.26 2.06
C ASP A 235 11.81 -7.79 2.14
N ALA A 236 12.73 -8.35 2.92
CA ALA A 236 12.98 -9.79 3.03
C ALA A 236 11.72 -10.65 3.36
N LYS A 237 10.71 -10.06 4.01
CA LYS A 237 9.46 -10.76 4.37
C LYS A 237 8.31 -10.49 3.40
N TYR A 238 8.57 -9.80 2.31
CA TYR A 238 7.52 -9.37 1.39
C TYR A 238 6.72 -10.55 0.82
N VAL A 239 7.41 -11.53 0.24
CA VAL A 239 6.78 -12.69 -0.42
C VAL A 239 5.97 -13.54 0.55
N GLU A 240 6.56 -13.85 1.73
CA GLU A 240 5.86 -14.57 2.79
C GLU A 240 4.57 -13.84 3.21
N GLY A 241 4.67 -12.52 3.44
CA GLY A 241 3.54 -11.69 3.80
C GLY A 241 2.48 -11.60 2.69
N ALA A 242 2.90 -11.54 1.42
CA ALA A 242 2.02 -11.50 0.27
C ALA A 242 1.27 -12.82 0.07
N LYS A 243 1.98 -13.95 0.05
CA LYS A 243 1.40 -15.30 -0.07
C LYS A 243 0.40 -15.60 1.04
N ARG A 244 0.75 -15.28 2.29
CA ARG A 244 -0.15 -15.47 3.45
C ARG A 244 -1.45 -14.70 3.31
N GLN A 245 -1.42 -13.47 2.80
CA GLN A 245 -2.62 -12.68 2.56
C GLN A 245 -3.41 -13.19 1.36
N LEU A 246 -2.73 -13.55 0.27
CA LEU A 246 -3.36 -14.06 -0.94
C LEU A 246 -4.00 -15.43 -0.72
N ALA A 247 -3.47 -16.25 0.18
CA ALA A 247 -4.06 -17.53 0.59
C ALA A 247 -5.39 -17.38 1.37
N GLU A 248 -5.70 -16.17 1.88
CA GLU A 248 -7.01 -15.94 2.48
C GLU A 248 -8.11 -16.00 1.39
N PRO A 249 -9.21 -16.77 1.66
CA PRO A 249 -10.32 -16.87 0.71
C PRO A 249 -10.90 -15.50 0.34
N GLY A 250 -11.13 -15.29 -0.96
CA GLY A 250 -11.74 -14.07 -1.48
C GLY A 250 -10.83 -12.85 -1.51
N VAL A 251 -9.52 -13.00 -1.26
CA VAL A 251 -8.55 -11.90 -1.50
C VAL A 251 -8.20 -11.85 -2.98
N ALA A 252 -8.55 -10.73 -3.60
CA ALA A 252 -8.30 -10.41 -5.02
C ALA A 252 -6.92 -9.79 -5.22
N ALA A 253 -6.53 -8.89 -4.31
CA ALA A 253 -5.26 -8.18 -4.38
C ALA A 253 -4.68 -7.90 -2.99
N VAL A 254 -3.37 -7.79 -2.95
CA VAL A 254 -2.61 -7.39 -1.76
C VAL A 254 -1.89 -6.07 -2.06
N ALA A 255 -2.25 -5.03 -1.35
CA ALA A 255 -1.58 -3.74 -1.43
C ALA A 255 -0.23 -3.80 -0.70
N GLY A 256 0.84 -3.46 -1.38
CA GLY A 256 2.16 -3.32 -0.78
C GLY A 256 2.18 -2.22 0.29
N PHE A 257 3.01 -2.41 1.30
CA PHE A 257 3.20 -1.44 2.37
C PHE A 257 4.41 -0.54 2.04
N VAL A 258 4.12 0.69 1.65
CA VAL A 258 5.14 1.69 1.24
C VAL A 258 6.00 2.13 2.42
N VAL A 259 7.30 2.13 2.21
CA VAL A 259 8.27 2.77 3.09
C VAL A 259 9.11 3.75 2.26
N ALA A 260 9.10 5.03 2.64
CA ALA A 260 9.97 6.01 1.99
C ALA A 260 11.45 5.65 2.22
N GLU A 261 12.24 5.65 1.15
CA GLU A 261 13.67 5.43 1.25
C GLU A 261 14.33 6.61 1.99
N TRP A 262 15.13 6.28 3.01
CA TRP A 262 15.85 7.29 3.77
C TRP A 262 17.36 7.15 3.61
N LYS A 263 17.90 7.82 2.58
CA LYS A 263 19.34 7.93 2.30
C LYS A 263 19.75 9.42 2.32
N PRO A 264 19.83 10.07 3.50
CA PRO A 264 20.00 11.52 3.59
C PRO A 264 21.34 12.03 3.03
N LYS A 265 22.37 11.18 2.96
CA LYS A 265 23.69 11.54 2.40
C LYS A 265 23.65 11.64 0.86
N GLU A 266 22.72 10.95 0.23
CA GLU A 266 22.56 10.89 -1.24
C GLU A 266 21.54 11.92 -1.75
N ARG A 267 20.98 12.76 -0.86
CA ARG A 267 19.88 13.68 -1.19
C ARG A 267 20.22 15.12 -0.87
N THR A 268 19.74 16.03 -1.71
CA THR A 268 19.74 17.48 -1.45
C THR A 268 18.88 17.80 -0.22
N VAL A 269 18.97 19.03 0.30
CA VAL A 269 18.11 19.51 1.40
C VAL A 269 16.62 19.37 1.03
N VAL A 270 16.26 19.75 -0.21
CA VAL A 270 14.89 19.64 -0.72
C VAL A 270 14.47 18.17 -0.85
N GLY A 271 15.34 17.31 -1.37
CA GLY A 271 15.08 15.86 -1.45
C GLY A 271 14.86 15.23 -0.07
N ARG A 272 15.62 15.65 0.94
CA ARG A 272 15.42 15.20 2.34
C ARG A 272 14.10 15.70 2.93
N LEU A 273 13.72 16.95 2.65
CA LEU A 273 12.43 17.51 3.02
C LEU A 273 11.27 16.69 2.42
N ILE A 274 11.34 16.39 1.12
CA ILE A 274 10.33 15.58 0.41
C ILE A 274 10.23 14.19 1.04
N SER A 275 11.35 13.50 1.26
CA SER A 275 11.33 12.16 1.86
C SER A 275 10.79 12.17 3.29
N ALA A 276 11.12 13.18 4.11
CA ALA A 276 10.58 13.29 5.47
C ALA A 276 9.06 13.55 5.45
N TYR A 277 8.58 14.41 4.56
CA TYR A 277 7.16 14.68 4.36
C TYR A 277 6.40 13.44 3.89
N ARG A 278 6.96 12.72 2.89
CA ARG A 278 6.39 11.48 2.35
C ARG A 278 6.36 10.34 3.36
N ASP A 279 7.42 10.15 4.15
CA ASP A 279 7.47 9.13 5.19
C ASP A 279 6.36 9.35 6.23
N ARG A 280 6.14 10.61 6.65
CA ARG A 280 5.01 10.97 7.52
C ARG A 280 3.66 10.67 6.86
N LEU A 281 3.46 11.11 5.62
CA LEU A 281 2.21 10.93 4.88
C LEU A 281 1.90 9.44 4.67
N TYR A 282 2.88 8.65 4.20
CA TYR A 282 2.70 7.22 3.97
C TYR A 282 2.39 6.47 5.26
N TRP A 283 3.07 6.80 6.35
CA TRP A 283 2.80 6.19 7.64
C TRP A 283 1.37 6.44 8.10
N MET A 284 0.93 7.70 8.06
CA MET A 284 -0.42 8.07 8.45
C MET A 284 -1.47 7.40 7.57
N LEU A 285 -1.33 7.51 6.24
CA LEU A 285 -2.30 6.92 5.31
C LEU A 285 -2.37 5.39 5.44
N GLN A 286 -1.28 4.72 5.72
CA GLN A 286 -1.27 3.27 5.78
C GLN A 286 -1.75 2.73 7.13
N TYR A 287 -1.24 3.24 8.25
CA TYR A 287 -1.61 2.74 9.57
C TYR A 287 -2.97 3.28 10.06
N LEU A 288 -3.25 4.55 9.79
CA LEU A 288 -4.44 5.20 10.34
C LEU A 288 -5.65 5.16 9.39
N LEU A 289 -5.44 5.03 8.09
CA LEU A 289 -6.52 5.01 7.11
C LEU A 289 -6.65 3.61 6.47
N ARG A 290 -5.67 3.23 5.62
CA ARG A 290 -5.75 2.03 4.77
C ARG A 290 -5.83 0.74 5.57
N PHE A 291 -5.17 0.66 6.73
CA PHE A 291 -5.23 -0.53 7.58
C PHE A 291 -6.65 -0.85 8.04
N GLY A 292 -7.46 0.16 8.39
CA GLY A 292 -8.88 0.00 8.67
C GLY A 292 -9.70 -0.32 7.41
N GLN A 293 -9.43 0.38 6.30
CA GLN A 293 -10.13 0.19 5.03
C GLN A 293 -9.93 -1.21 4.42
N THR A 294 -8.81 -1.87 4.69
CA THR A 294 -8.49 -3.21 4.17
C THR A 294 -8.81 -4.35 5.14
N TRP A 295 -9.57 -4.07 6.20
CA TRP A 295 -10.09 -5.12 7.05
C TRP A 295 -11.09 -5.99 6.29
N ARG A 296 -11.14 -7.29 6.60
CA ARG A 296 -11.98 -8.28 5.89
C ARG A 296 -13.47 -7.92 5.85
N HIS A 297 -13.95 -7.11 6.79
CA HIS A 297 -15.35 -6.69 6.89
C HIS A 297 -15.64 -5.36 6.17
N THR A 298 -14.62 -4.59 5.84
CA THR A 298 -14.79 -3.28 5.19
C THR A 298 -14.36 -3.32 3.71
N SER A 299 -13.11 -3.67 3.41
CA SER A 299 -12.54 -3.72 2.05
C SER A 299 -12.97 -2.52 1.18
N THR A 300 -12.59 -1.31 1.60
CA THR A 300 -13.04 -0.05 0.96
C THR A 300 -11.87 0.82 0.50
N THR A 301 -10.64 0.30 0.49
CA THR A 301 -9.50 1.08 0.00
C THR A 301 -9.69 1.44 -1.48
N PHE A 302 -9.42 2.70 -1.81
CA PHE A 302 -9.57 3.21 -3.18
C PHE A 302 -8.29 3.09 -4.02
N ILE A 303 -7.21 2.53 -3.45
CA ILE A 303 -5.96 2.31 -4.17
C ILE A 303 -5.21 1.07 -3.67
N VAL A 304 -4.82 0.24 -4.62
CA VAL A 304 -3.75 -0.76 -4.52
C VAL A 304 -2.55 -0.17 -5.23
N PRO A 305 -1.55 0.38 -4.51
CA PRO A 305 -0.50 1.17 -5.14
C PRO A 305 0.35 0.34 -6.10
N GLY A 306 0.56 0.86 -7.30
CA GLY A 306 1.26 0.16 -8.38
C GLY A 306 2.77 -0.05 -8.18
N PHE A 307 3.33 0.29 -7.02
CA PHE A 307 4.78 0.22 -6.78
C PHE A 307 5.27 -1.16 -6.32
N ALA A 308 4.45 -1.91 -5.56
CA ALA A 308 4.72 -3.27 -5.11
C ALA A 308 3.39 -3.90 -4.66
N SER A 309 2.58 -4.33 -5.59
CA SER A 309 1.25 -4.90 -5.34
C SER A 309 1.13 -6.28 -5.94
N VAL A 310 0.33 -7.14 -5.31
CA VAL A 310 0.09 -8.49 -5.82
C VAL A 310 -1.37 -8.62 -6.20
N TYR A 311 -1.61 -9.11 -7.40
CA TYR A 311 -2.94 -9.47 -7.86
C TYR A 311 -3.04 -10.99 -8.05
N ARG A 312 -4.15 -11.57 -7.63
CA ARG A 312 -4.47 -12.96 -7.96
C ARG A 312 -4.63 -13.10 -9.48
N SER A 313 -4.02 -14.12 -10.09
CA SER A 313 -4.06 -14.30 -11.54
C SER A 313 -5.48 -14.39 -12.10
N SER A 314 -6.36 -15.13 -11.43
CA SER A 314 -7.78 -15.24 -11.84
C SER A 314 -8.54 -13.91 -11.79
N VAL A 315 -8.10 -12.95 -11.00
CA VAL A 315 -8.64 -11.59 -10.95
C VAL A 315 -7.98 -10.73 -12.02
N LEU A 316 -6.67 -10.78 -12.15
CA LEU A 316 -5.89 -9.97 -13.09
C LEU A 316 -6.34 -10.19 -14.54
N LYS A 317 -6.70 -11.43 -14.92
CA LYS A 317 -7.31 -11.77 -16.22
C LYS A 317 -8.59 -10.99 -16.54
N GLN A 318 -9.30 -10.55 -15.53
CA GLN A 318 -10.58 -9.88 -15.67
C GLN A 318 -10.46 -8.36 -15.67
N LEU A 319 -9.31 -7.80 -15.30
CA LEU A 319 -9.10 -6.35 -15.19
C LEU A 319 -8.74 -5.73 -16.53
N ASP A 320 -9.32 -4.59 -16.84
CA ASP A 320 -8.80 -3.68 -17.88
C ASP A 320 -7.62 -2.88 -17.27
N ILE A 321 -6.41 -3.33 -17.57
CA ILE A 321 -5.19 -2.74 -17.00
C ILE A 321 -4.89 -1.39 -17.66
N ASN A 322 -5.20 -1.26 -18.97
CA ASN A 322 -4.79 -0.13 -19.80
C ASN A 322 -5.96 0.60 -20.48
N PRO A 323 -6.93 1.09 -19.74
CA PRO A 323 -8.04 1.81 -20.34
C PRO A 323 -7.56 3.12 -20.97
N LYS A 324 -7.99 3.37 -22.21
CA LYS A 324 -7.54 4.52 -22.99
C LYS A 324 -7.86 5.85 -22.31
N GLY A 325 -6.86 6.73 -22.27
CA GLY A 325 -7.01 8.11 -21.78
C GLY A 325 -6.81 8.30 -20.29
N LEU A 326 -6.53 7.25 -19.52
CA LEU A 326 -6.09 7.36 -18.12
C LEU A 326 -4.58 7.60 -18.04
N VAL A 327 -4.18 8.33 -16.98
CA VAL A 327 -2.77 8.62 -16.69
C VAL A 327 -2.16 7.58 -15.75
N ILE A 328 -2.99 6.84 -15.00
CA ILE A 328 -2.57 5.89 -13.97
C ILE A 328 -3.51 4.68 -13.97
N GLU A 329 -2.92 3.49 -13.96
CA GLU A 329 -3.59 2.20 -14.00
C GLU A 329 -4.08 1.70 -12.63
N ASP A 330 -3.36 1.99 -11.56
CA ASP A 330 -3.55 1.39 -10.22
C ASP A 330 -4.89 1.78 -9.57
N PHE A 331 -5.33 3.03 -9.74
CA PHE A 331 -6.68 3.44 -9.36
C PHE A 331 -7.75 2.69 -10.15
N ASN A 332 -7.57 2.57 -11.47
CA ASN A 332 -8.52 1.88 -12.33
C ASN A 332 -8.67 0.42 -11.93
N MET A 333 -7.57 -0.30 -11.80
CA MET A 333 -7.59 -1.72 -11.39
C MET A 333 -8.27 -1.89 -10.02
N THR A 334 -8.04 -0.97 -9.09
CA THR A 334 -8.67 -0.99 -7.76
C THR A 334 -10.17 -0.77 -7.85
N PHE A 335 -10.62 0.20 -8.63
CA PHE A 335 -12.05 0.49 -8.85
C PHE A 335 -12.76 -0.67 -9.52
N GLU A 336 -12.14 -1.32 -10.51
CA GLU A 336 -12.68 -2.53 -11.15
C GLU A 336 -12.86 -3.68 -10.18
N VAL A 337 -11.86 -3.94 -9.31
CA VAL A 337 -11.98 -4.98 -8.27
C VAL A 337 -13.22 -4.75 -7.41
N HIS A 338 -13.51 -3.50 -7.04
CA HIS A 338 -14.70 -3.17 -6.24
C HIS A 338 -15.99 -3.18 -7.07
N HIS A 339 -15.98 -2.56 -8.26
CA HIS A 339 -17.17 -2.44 -9.12
C HIS A 339 -17.67 -3.80 -9.59
N ARG A 340 -16.76 -4.66 -10.04
CA ARG A 340 -17.05 -6.01 -10.53
C ARG A 340 -17.11 -7.05 -9.41
N ARG A 341 -16.91 -6.65 -8.16
CA ARG A 341 -16.94 -7.51 -6.95
C ARG A 341 -16.02 -8.72 -7.07
N LEU A 342 -14.82 -8.51 -7.61
CA LEU A 342 -13.85 -9.59 -7.87
C LEU A 342 -13.19 -10.15 -6.61
N GLY A 343 -13.42 -9.52 -5.47
CA GLY A 343 -12.90 -9.96 -4.17
C GLY A 343 -12.51 -8.82 -3.26
N ARG A 344 -11.80 -9.15 -2.18
CA ARG A 344 -11.33 -8.19 -1.17
C ARG A 344 -9.90 -7.75 -1.47
N ILE A 345 -9.59 -6.53 -1.06
CA ILE A 345 -8.22 -6.02 -1.05
C ILE A 345 -7.68 -6.15 0.36
N SER A 346 -6.51 -6.80 0.49
CA SER A 346 -5.79 -6.95 1.77
C SER A 346 -4.57 -6.04 1.82
N MET A 347 -4.17 -5.62 3.01
CA MET A 347 -2.90 -4.97 3.30
C MET A 347 -2.43 -5.35 4.70
N HIS A 348 -1.15 -5.65 4.83
CA HIS A 348 -0.52 -5.93 6.11
C HIS A 348 0.90 -5.33 6.15
N PRO A 349 1.34 -4.80 7.31
CA PRO A 349 2.70 -4.23 7.44
C PRO A 349 3.85 -5.22 7.18
N GLY A 350 3.56 -6.51 6.98
CA GLY A 350 4.55 -7.53 6.60
C GLY A 350 4.98 -7.46 5.13
N THR A 351 4.16 -6.84 4.25
CA THR A 351 4.45 -6.70 2.81
C THR A 351 5.13 -5.38 2.49
N LYS A 352 6.27 -5.09 3.14
CA LYS A 352 6.98 -3.82 2.96
C LYS A 352 7.77 -3.79 1.68
N ALA A 353 7.76 -2.62 1.04
CA ALA A 353 8.67 -2.29 -0.04
C ALA A 353 9.13 -0.82 0.10
N ARG A 354 10.38 -0.55 -0.29
CA ARG A 354 10.98 0.78 -0.21
C ARG A 354 10.99 1.39 -1.58
N CYS A 355 10.37 2.55 -1.73
CA CYS A 355 10.39 3.29 -2.99
C CYS A 355 11.23 4.56 -2.87
N GLN A 356 11.82 4.95 -3.99
CA GLN A 356 12.57 6.18 -4.09
C GLN A 356 11.62 7.36 -4.25
N ASP A 357 11.80 8.41 -3.41
CA ASP A 357 11.06 9.66 -3.52
C ASP A 357 11.74 10.61 -4.51
N PRO A 358 11.00 11.59 -5.09
CA PRO A 358 11.58 12.63 -5.94
C PRO A 358 12.72 13.40 -5.27
N PHE A 359 13.72 13.79 -6.07
CA PHE A 359 14.87 14.57 -5.59
C PHE A 359 14.63 16.07 -5.63
N THR A 360 13.74 16.53 -6.52
CA THR A 360 13.44 17.93 -6.71
C THR A 360 11.97 18.26 -6.44
N LEU A 361 11.70 19.50 -6.07
CA LEU A 361 10.32 19.99 -5.90
C LEU A 361 9.53 19.92 -7.22
N GLY A 362 10.19 20.17 -8.36
CA GLY A 362 9.56 20.07 -9.67
C GLY A 362 9.06 18.66 -9.98
N ASP A 363 9.86 17.64 -9.69
CA ASP A 363 9.46 16.25 -9.92
C ASP A 363 8.40 15.78 -8.92
N TYR A 364 8.47 16.27 -7.67
CA TYR A 364 7.42 16.08 -6.67
C TYR A 364 6.06 16.60 -7.19
N VAL A 365 6.03 17.86 -7.67
CA VAL A 365 4.81 18.50 -8.21
C VAL A 365 4.26 17.72 -9.41
N LYS A 366 5.13 17.30 -10.34
CA LYS A 366 4.73 16.48 -11.50
C LYS A 366 4.10 15.15 -11.05
N GLN A 367 4.72 14.48 -10.08
CA GLN A 367 4.26 13.20 -9.56
C GLN A 367 2.91 13.34 -8.84
N VAL A 368 2.75 14.31 -7.93
CA VAL A 368 1.49 14.55 -7.21
C VAL A 368 0.39 14.95 -8.20
N ARG A 369 0.69 15.84 -9.17
CA ARG A 369 -0.27 16.20 -10.22
C ARG A 369 -0.73 14.96 -11.01
N ARG A 370 0.19 14.06 -11.36
CA ARG A 370 -0.13 12.82 -12.07
C ARG A 370 -1.09 11.95 -11.23
N TRP A 371 -0.82 11.80 -9.93
CA TRP A 371 -1.64 11.00 -9.04
C TRP A 371 -3.04 11.57 -8.83
N THR A 372 -3.13 12.87 -8.57
CA THR A 372 -4.44 13.53 -8.36
C THR A 372 -5.25 13.57 -9.66
N LEU A 373 -4.61 13.81 -10.81
CA LEU A 373 -5.29 13.76 -12.12
C LEU A 373 -5.81 12.35 -12.42
N GLY A 374 -4.98 11.33 -12.25
CA GLY A 374 -5.38 9.92 -12.47
C GLY A 374 -6.52 9.49 -11.56
N PHE A 375 -6.51 9.93 -10.29
CA PHE A 375 -7.62 9.69 -9.37
C PHE A 375 -8.94 10.28 -9.89
N TRP A 376 -8.96 11.56 -10.28
CA TRP A 376 -10.18 12.19 -10.80
C TRP A 376 -10.63 11.62 -12.13
N GLN A 377 -9.70 11.22 -13.00
CA GLN A 377 -10.02 10.53 -14.25
C GLN A 377 -10.70 9.18 -13.98
N THR A 378 -10.21 8.42 -13.02
CA THR A 378 -10.80 7.13 -12.62
C THR A 378 -12.18 7.30 -12.01
N VAL A 379 -12.36 8.28 -11.11
CA VAL A 379 -13.68 8.63 -10.55
C VAL A 379 -14.68 8.96 -11.67
N ARG A 380 -14.24 9.75 -12.66
CA ARG A 380 -15.07 10.08 -13.83
C ARG A 380 -15.41 8.86 -14.68
N LEU A 381 -14.44 7.98 -14.93
CA LEU A 381 -14.59 6.81 -15.80
C LEU A 381 -15.62 5.81 -15.23
N HIS A 382 -15.47 5.49 -13.95
CA HIS A 382 -16.32 4.46 -13.32
C HIS A 382 -17.68 4.98 -12.86
N GLY A 383 -17.84 6.28 -12.67
CA GLY A 383 -19.06 6.85 -12.10
C GLY A 383 -19.33 6.39 -10.66
N VAL A 384 -20.56 6.56 -10.20
CA VAL A 384 -20.98 6.23 -8.84
C VAL A 384 -21.93 5.04 -8.85
N TRP A 385 -21.72 4.07 -7.94
CA TRP A 385 -22.61 2.93 -7.73
C TRP A 385 -22.85 2.68 -6.23
N PRO A 386 -24.02 2.15 -5.82
CA PRO A 386 -24.34 1.87 -4.42
C PRO A 386 -23.40 0.80 -3.87
N SER A 387 -22.52 1.18 -2.94
CA SER A 387 -21.58 0.28 -2.28
C SER A 387 -20.95 0.92 -1.03
N LEU A 388 -20.46 0.11 -0.10
CA LEU A 388 -19.67 0.59 1.04
C LEU A 388 -18.38 1.29 0.57
N PHE A 389 -17.80 0.83 -0.55
CA PHE A 389 -16.65 1.48 -1.18
C PHE A 389 -16.97 2.93 -1.54
N TRP A 390 -18.07 3.18 -2.27
CA TRP A 390 -18.46 4.55 -2.65
C TRP A 390 -18.88 5.41 -1.47
N PHE A 391 -19.53 4.82 -0.47
CA PHE A 391 -19.84 5.53 0.76
C PHE A 391 -18.54 6.04 1.43
N ALA A 392 -17.56 5.18 1.63
CA ALA A 392 -16.28 5.56 2.21
C ALA A 392 -15.51 6.56 1.34
N LEU A 393 -15.49 6.35 0.03
CA LEU A 393 -14.82 7.22 -0.93
C LEU A 393 -15.48 8.60 -1.01
N PHE A 394 -16.80 8.69 -0.97
CA PHE A 394 -17.53 9.95 -0.98
C PHE A 394 -17.13 10.83 0.22
N PHE A 395 -17.14 10.28 1.42
CA PHE A 395 -16.72 11.03 2.61
C PHE A 395 -15.24 11.42 2.55
N TYR A 396 -14.39 10.57 2.02
CA TYR A 396 -12.98 10.90 1.78
C TYR A 396 -12.84 12.06 0.78
N ILE A 397 -13.56 12.04 -0.34
CA ILE A 397 -13.54 13.11 -1.34
C ILE A 397 -14.03 14.42 -0.75
N VAL A 398 -15.17 14.41 -0.07
CA VAL A 398 -15.72 15.62 0.56
C VAL A 398 -14.73 16.21 1.54
N GLU A 399 -14.13 15.38 2.40
CA GLU A 399 -13.16 15.85 3.40
C GLU A 399 -11.91 16.43 2.75
N ILE A 400 -11.30 15.74 1.78
CA ILE A 400 -10.07 16.22 1.15
C ILE A 400 -10.30 17.54 0.39
N LEU A 401 -11.44 17.68 -0.28
CA LEU A 401 -11.80 18.94 -0.98
C LEU A 401 -12.02 20.07 0.01
N LEU A 402 -12.76 19.81 1.05
CA LEU A 402 -13.07 20.83 2.07
C LEU A 402 -11.80 21.26 2.82
N VAL A 403 -10.95 20.31 3.21
CA VAL A 403 -9.65 20.61 3.82
C VAL A 403 -8.76 21.41 2.86
N ALA A 404 -8.72 21.04 1.56
CA ALA A 404 -7.91 21.74 0.57
C ALA A 404 -8.37 23.20 0.40
N VAL A 405 -9.67 23.43 0.28
CA VAL A 405 -10.25 24.78 0.15
C VAL A 405 -9.99 25.61 1.41
N LEU A 406 -10.28 25.05 2.59
CA LEU A 406 -10.09 25.76 3.85
C LEU A 406 -8.61 26.08 4.12
N LEU A 407 -7.71 25.16 3.80
CA LEU A 407 -6.27 25.38 3.96
C LEU A 407 -5.78 26.54 3.09
N ILE A 408 -6.22 26.61 1.82
CA ILE A 408 -5.84 27.69 0.89
C ILE A 408 -6.44 29.02 1.36
N ILE A 409 -7.73 29.03 1.74
CA ILE A 409 -8.38 30.25 2.25
C ILE A 409 -7.67 30.74 3.51
N THR A 410 -7.42 29.85 4.46
CA THR A 410 -6.78 30.22 5.74
C THR A 410 -5.36 30.73 5.53
N ALA A 411 -4.59 30.12 4.61
CA ALA A 411 -3.27 30.62 4.23
C ALA A 411 -3.35 31.99 3.57
N GLY A 412 -4.34 32.20 2.69
CA GLY A 412 -4.63 33.50 2.09
C GLY A 412 -5.00 34.58 3.11
N LEU A 413 -5.83 34.24 4.10
CA LEU A 413 -6.15 35.14 5.22
C LEU A 413 -4.91 35.42 6.08
N GLY A 414 -4.02 34.44 6.28
CA GLY A 414 -2.75 34.66 6.95
C GLY A 414 -1.87 35.67 6.20
N ILE A 415 -1.76 35.56 4.89
CA ILE A 415 -1.03 36.55 4.06
C ILE A 415 -1.72 37.93 4.17
N PHE A 416 -3.05 37.96 4.05
CA PHE A 416 -3.83 39.19 4.18
C PHE A 416 -3.58 39.88 5.52
N THR A 417 -3.56 39.15 6.62
CA THR A 417 -3.35 39.72 7.97
C THR A 417 -1.90 40.12 8.26
N VAL A 418 -0.91 39.56 7.55
CA VAL A 418 0.51 39.94 7.67
C VAL A 418 0.86 41.17 6.81
N LEU A 419 0.06 41.48 5.78
CA LEU A 419 0.39 42.51 4.81
C LEU A 419 0.62 43.91 5.42
N PRO A 420 -0.13 44.39 6.45
CA PRO A 420 0.15 45.66 7.12
C PRO A 420 1.55 45.69 7.74
N GLU A 421 2.03 44.62 8.34
CA GLU A 421 3.37 44.52 8.93
C GLU A 421 4.45 44.70 7.85
N ILE A 422 4.27 44.02 6.71
CA ILE A 422 5.22 44.06 5.59
C ILE A 422 5.25 45.46 4.93
N THR A 423 4.11 46.13 4.85
CA THR A 423 3.96 47.44 4.15
C THR A 423 4.08 48.64 5.09
N GLY A 424 4.48 48.45 6.34
CA GLY A 424 4.53 49.53 7.34
C GLY A 424 3.20 50.22 7.55
N GLY A 425 2.08 49.50 7.39
CA GLY A 425 0.73 50.00 7.54
C GLY A 425 0.14 50.68 6.30
N ALA A 426 0.90 50.84 5.19
CA ALA A 426 0.42 51.59 4.02
C ALA A 426 -0.88 51.02 3.44
N VAL A 427 -1.10 49.71 3.46
CA VAL A 427 -2.35 49.10 2.96
C VAL A 427 -3.57 49.42 3.80
N LEU A 428 -3.40 49.78 5.05
CA LEU A 428 -4.53 50.19 5.94
C LEU A 428 -5.14 51.53 5.51
N GLY A 429 -4.43 52.30 4.71
CA GLY A 429 -4.96 53.51 4.06
C GLY A 429 -6.04 53.23 3.00
N LEU A 430 -6.20 51.99 2.58
CA LEU A 430 -7.25 51.60 1.65
C LEU A 430 -8.51 51.21 2.47
N GLY A 431 -9.58 52.00 2.33
CA GLY A 431 -10.81 51.84 3.13
C GLY A 431 -11.43 50.42 3.11
N TRP A 432 -11.47 49.78 1.92
CA TRP A 432 -11.96 48.42 1.81
C TRP A 432 -11.07 47.41 2.56
N TYR A 433 -9.74 47.66 2.53
CA TYR A 433 -8.77 46.77 3.19
C TYR A 433 -8.85 46.91 4.71
N SER A 434 -8.87 48.14 5.24
CA SER A 434 -8.95 48.37 6.68
C SER A 434 -10.23 47.81 7.29
N THR A 435 -11.37 47.94 6.61
CA THR A 435 -12.64 47.33 7.03
C THR A 435 -12.55 45.80 7.04
N GLY A 436 -12.01 45.20 5.96
CA GLY A 436 -11.81 43.76 5.86
C GLY A 436 -10.81 43.24 6.91
N TYR A 437 -9.72 43.98 7.13
CA TYR A 437 -8.72 43.64 8.13
C TYR A 437 -9.29 43.62 9.56
N ALA A 438 -10.07 44.64 9.93
CA ALA A 438 -10.73 44.68 11.21
C ALA A 438 -11.72 43.53 11.40
N ALA A 439 -12.52 43.21 10.38
CA ALA A 439 -13.47 42.11 10.43
C ALA A 439 -12.77 40.74 10.55
N VAL A 440 -11.70 40.50 9.78
CA VAL A 440 -10.95 39.24 9.82
C VAL A 440 -10.22 39.09 11.16
N THR A 441 -9.51 40.12 11.61
CA THR A 441 -8.70 40.02 12.83
C THR A 441 -9.55 39.95 14.11
N ALA A 442 -10.78 40.41 14.07
CA ALA A 442 -11.74 40.24 15.18
C ALA A 442 -12.11 38.76 15.42
N VAL A 443 -12.18 37.95 14.36
CA VAL A 443 -12.57 36.53 14.43
C VAL A 443 -11.35 35.62 14.38
N LEU A 444 -10.39 35.95 13.52
CA LEU A 444 -9.17 35.13 13.21
C LEU A 444 -7.93 36.02 13.31
N PRO A 445 -7.46 36.37 14.52
CA PRO A 445 -6.16 37.04 14.68
C PRO A 445 -5.00 36.23 14.05
N LEU A 446 -3.97 36.91 13.57
CA LEU A 446 -2.81 36.27 12.94
C LEU A 446 -2.19 35.15 13.81
N THR A 447 -2.15 35.36 15.13
CA THR A 447 -1.66 34.36 16.08
C THR A 447 -2.51 33.09 16.07
N VAL A 448 -3.84 33.21 15.97
CA VAL A 448 -4.76 32.05 15.89
C VAL A 448 -4.58 31.32 14.56
N ILE A 449 -4.41 32.03 13.46
CA ILE A 449 -4.14 31.44 12.14
C ILE A 449 -2.79 30.69 12.18
N GLY A 450 -1.72 31.36 12.64
CA GLY A 450 -0.38 30.79 12.67
C GLY A 450 -0.29 29.56 13.58
N VAL A 451 -0.77 29.69 14.81
CA VAL A 451 -0.80 28.57 15.77
C VAL A 451 -1.72 27.45 15.29
N GLY A 452 -2.90 27.78 14.80
CA GLY A 452 -3.89 26.80 14.35
C GLY A 452 -3.43 25.97 13.14
N LEU A 453 -2.79 26.59 12.14
CA LEU A 453 -2.26 25.88 10.99
C LEU A 453 -1.01 25.08 11.34
N PHE A 454 -0.11 25.64 12.13
CA PHE A 454 1.21 25.08 12.36
C PHE A 454 1.25 24.02 13.47
N VAL A 455 0.66 24.31 14.63
CA VAL A 455 0.85 23.45 15.82
C VAL A 455 0.29 22.04 15.64
N PRO A 456 -0.96 21.83 15.17
CA PRO A 456 -1.50 20.48 15.00
C PRO A 456 -0.69 19.66 14.00
N ASP A 457 -0.27 20.26 12.88
CA ASP A 457 0.55 19.61 11.87
C ASP A 457 1.96 19.28 12.39
N TYR A 458 2.54 20.20 13.17
CA TYR A 458 3.86 20.01 13.76
C TYR A 458 3.87 18.95 14.87
N VAL A 459 2.81 18.85 15.66
CA VAL A 459 2.64 17.76 16.65
C VAL A 459 2.70 16.40 15.97
N LEU A 460 2.02 16.23 14.82
CA LEU A 460 2.14 15.00 14.03
C LEU A 460 3.59 14.72 13.60
N THR A 461 4.33 15.76 13.25
CA THR A 461 5.75 15.63 12.91
C THR A 461 6.59 15.21 14.12
N CYS A 462 6.32 15.75 15.32
CA CYS A 462 7.00 15.35 16.56
C CYS A 462 6.75 13.86 16.86
N VAL A 463 5.51 13.41 16.74
CA VAL A 463 5.14 11.99 16.88
C VAL A 463 5.91 11.12 15.89
N MET A 464 5.98 11.53 14.62
CA MET A 464 6.72 10.79 13.61
C MET A 464 8.23 10.80 13.84
N ALA A 465 8.81 11.93 14.26
CA ALA A 465 10.23 12.02 14.61
C ALA A 465 10.59 11.02 15.72
N ALA A 466 9.71 10.88 16.73
CA ALA A 466 9.86 9.93 17.82
C ALA A 466 9.71 8.48 17.34
N ILE A 467 8.64 8.14 16.60
CA ILE A 467 8.38 6.79 16.08
C ILE A 467 9.53 6.31 15.17
N ARG A 468 9.99 7.20 14.28
CA ARG A 468 11.05 6.87 13.31
C ARG A 468 12.45 7.03 13.90
N ARG A 469 12.58 7.57 15.12
CA ARG A 469 13.86 7.91 15.79
C ARG A 469 14.73 8.81 14.90
N ARG A 470 14.11 9.81 14.26
CA ARG A 470 14.75 10.74 13.32
C ARG A 470 14.55 12.19 13.76
N PRO A 471 15.41 12.74 14.63
CA PRO A 471 15.24 14.12 15.14
C PRO A 471 15.31 15.18 14.04
N SER A 472 15.98 14.90 12.90
CA SER A 472 15.99 15.81 11.75
C SER A 472 14.59 16.10 11.17
N TYR A 473 13.60 15.26 11.43
CA TYR A 473 12.21 15.52 11.01
C TYR A 473 11.64 16.76 11.69
N LEU A 474 12.10 17.11 12.89
CA LEU A 474 11.67 18.33 13.57
C LEU A 474 12.07 19.59 12.77
N LEU A 475 13.23 19.57 12.14
CA LEU A 475 13.68 20.69 11.29
C LEU A 475 12.89 20.73 9.98
N TYR A 476 12.74 19.58 9.29
CA TYR A 476 12.00 19.52 8.03
C TYR A 476 10.50 19.80 8.23
N GLY A 477 9.95 19.46 9.37
CA GLY A 477 8.53 19.69 9.73
C GLY A 477 8.11 21.16 9.70
N LEU A 478 9.05 22.10 9.89
CA LEU A 478 8.78 23.53 9.75
C LEU A 478 8.31 23.91 8.34
N PHE A 479 8.66 23.10 7.34
CA PHE A 479 8.34 23.33 5.93
C PHE A 479 7.24 22.40 5.39
N PHE A 480 6.57 21.62 6.23
CA PHE A 480 5.51 20.70 5.77
C PHE A 480 4.21 21.42 5.39
N LEU A 481 3.91 22.57 6.02
CA LEU A 481 2.74 23.36 5.64
C LEU A 481 2.79 23.85 4.19
N PRO A 482 3.88 24.41 3.66
CA PRO A 482 4.05 24.69 2.24
C PRO A 482 3.82 23.47 1.34
N MET A 483 4.30 22.27 1.73
CA MET A 483 4.06 21.05 0.97
C MET A 483 2.58 20.69 0.92
N ARG A 484 1.86 20.81 2.04
CA ARG A 484 0.41 20.59 2.10
C ARG A 484 -0.37 21.58 1.23
N LEU A 485 0.05 22.84 1.17
CA LEU A 485 -0.56 23.85 0.29
C LEU A 485 -0.39 23.47 -1.19
N ILE A 486 0.79 22.97 -1.58
CA ILE A 486 1.03 22.46 -2.94
C ILE A 486 0.08 21.29 -3.23
N ASP A 487 -0.02 20.31 -2.33
CA ASP A 487 -0.91 19.15 -2.51
C ASP A 487 -2.38 19.57 -2.62
N SER A 488 -2.82 20.51 -1.77
CA SER A 488 -4.18 21.05 -1.80
C SER A 488 -4.49 21.79 -3.10
N TYR A 489 -3.57 22.64 -3.54
CA TYR A 489 -3.69 23.35 -4.83
C TYR A 489 -3.78 22.38 -6.01
N LEU A 490 -2.91 21.36 -6.05
CA LEU A 490 -2.90 20.36 -7.12
C LEU A 490 -4.17 19.51 -7.10
N THR A 491 -4.67 19.14 -5.92
CA THR A 491 -5.93 18.40 -5.77
C THR A 491 -7.09 19.16 -6.41
N LEU A 492 -7.22 20.46 -6.14
CA LEU A 492 -8.31 21.28 -6.70
C LEU A 492 -8.09 21.56 -8.20
N ARG A 493 -6.85 21.89 -8.60
CA ARG A 493 -6.52 22.24 -9.99
C ARG A 493 -6.73 21.07 -10.95
N THR A 494 -6.51 19.84 -10.52
CA THR A 494 -6.63 18.65 -11.39
C THR A 494 -8.06 18.20 -11.61
N ILE A 495 -9.03 18.66 -10.82
CA ILE A 495 -10.46 18.35 -11.02
C ILE A 495 -10.91 18.72 -12.45
N PRO A 496 -10.88 19.99 -12.88
CA PRO A 496 -11.30 20.33 -14.24
C PRO A 496 -10.42 19.68 -15.31
N GLN A 497 -9.13 19.46 -15.03
CA GLN A 497 -8.22 18.81 -15.95
C GLN A 497 -8.61 17.36 -16.25
N ALA A 498 -9.27 16.67 -15.32
CA ALA A 498 -9.74 15.29 -15.55
C ALA A 498 -10.74 15.16 -16.72
N TRP A 499 -11.43 16.26 -17.08
CA TRP A 499 -12.36 16.26 -18.22
C TRP A 499 -11.71 16.73 -19.53
N THR A 500 -10.63 17.48 -19.45
CA THR A 500 -9.98 18.10 -20.64
C THR A 500 -8.70 17.41 -21.06
N THR A 501 -7.99 16.75 -20.11
CA THR A 501 -6.71 16.11 -20.38
C THR A 501 -6.92 14.62 -20.64
N LYS A 502 -6.41 14.14 -21.79
CA LYS A 502 -6.30 12.71 -22.09
C LYS A 502 -4.84 12.30 -22.03
N SER A 503 -4.56 11.12 -21.52
CA SER A 503 -3.21 10.51 -21.61
C SER A 503 -2.94 10.11 -23.05
N ASP A 504 -1.72 10.36 -23.51
CA ASP A 504 -1.18 9.79 -24.75
C ASP A 504 -0.71 8.32 -24.58
N GLY A 505 -0.80 7.81 -23.35
CA GLY A 505 -0.34 6.47 -22.98
C GLY A 505 1.18 6.32 -22.90
N GLN A 506 1.95 7.36 -23.19
CA GLN A 506 3.41 7.29 -23.19
C GLN A 506 3.98 7.44 -21.78
N TRP A 507 4.98 6.65 -21.49
CA TRP A 507 5.75 6.72 -20.25
C TRP A 507 6.82 7.82 -20.34
N LYS A 508 6.87 8.64 -19.31
CA LYS A 508 7.93 9.63 -19.09
C LYS A 508 8.47 9.45 -17.69
N SER A 509 9.58 8.76 -17.56
CA SER A 509 10.25 8.54 -16.28
C SER A 509 10.76 9.88 -15.70
N PRO A 510 10.69 10.05 -14.37
CA PRO A 510 11.36 11.15 -13.70
C PRO A 510 12.88 11.00 -13.84
N VAL A 511 13.62 12.09 -13.76
CA VAL A 511 15.08 12.04 -13.71
C VAL A 511 15.49 11.30 -12.44
N ARG A 512 16.18 10.16 -12.59
CA ARG A 512 16.76 9.41 -11.50
C ARG A 512 18.17 9.95 -11.23
N ALA A 513 18.45 10.35 -10.01
CA ALA A 513 19.81 10.64 -9.63
C ALA A 513 20.52 9.29 -9.45
N ALA A 514 21.31 8.87 -10.43
CA ALA A 514 22.36 7.91 -10.21
C ALA A 514 23.31 8.52 -9.18
N GLY A 515 23.54 7.86 -8.04
CA GLY A 515 24.37 8.27 -6.91
C GLY A 515 25.64 9.09 -7.15
N LYS A 516 25.52 10.17 -7.90
CA LYS A 516 26.52 11.21 -8.13
C LYS A 516 25.87 12.56 -7.86
N LEU A 517 25.82 12.90 -6.61
CA LEU A 517 25.83 14.30 -6.16
C LEU A 517 27.09 14.53 -5.34
#